data_596baf99a7385a35fc5003335f6fa57e
#
_entry.id   596baf99a7385a35fc5003335f6fa57e
#
_cell.length_a   1.000
_cell.length_b   1.000
_cell.length_c   1.000
_cell.angle_alpha   90.00
_cell.angle_beta   90.00
_cell.angle_gamma   90.00
#
_symmetry.space_group_name_H-M   'P 1'
#
loop_
_entity.id
_entity.type
_entity.pdbx_description
1 polymer ?
#
loop_
_entity_poly.entity_id
_entity_poly.type
_entity_poly.pdbx_seq_one_letter_code
_entity_poly.pdbx_strand_id
1 'polypeptide(L)'
;YRAFVNYADTLMKIGFSEMAEEYLRNASNFAFPCSDALINLGLIRQSANEHKKAIEYFKKAFKKDSKNLRALCLWGYSLSFLDDLEGAYKKYQQAIDIDNKCAEAYAYWGITLIGEQKYKEAREKLELAIEYNPKDVKALFLLASVEIELAFYDDALMKLIFIINVTENNYAAYHNIAYIYFKKKDYEKTVEYAQKTIGIAPFKSEAYLLLGDTYLLMKKYKEAIGIYECAEKNNIQSLFLYISWGSVFQMKRKYNEAIEKYLKGLELCPTQVNDEVYSRLARCYYETKNIEEAKHYAIKTQELNKDNYTSHEVLGDIAFVEQDCDKAIEEYSFCLSNSKSKAITYYKLARCYLLKEDFELANKNYEKSLEYDRDNKNILQEYVHALTIQGKYDEASKKLPTLEKMSEDDLDVLLLSFRVHYNIAKGNVYGYNGMKAIKVADKIRQKYPESFCFEDEYRELTNNSRE
;
A
#
# COMPACT_ATOMS: atom_id res chain seq x y z
N TYR A 1 -20.91 38.25 -32.98
CA TYR A 1 -21.07 37.23 -31.94
C TYR A 1 -19.75 36.63 -31.48
N ARG A 2 -18.76 36.43 -32.40
CA ARG A 2 -17.44 35.86 -32.08
C ARG A 2 -16.76 36.57 -30.91
N ALA A 3 -16.85 37.91 -30.85
CA ALA A 3 -16.28 38.69 -29.76
C ALA A 3 -16.91 38.34 -28.40
N PHE A 4 -18.21 38.11 -28.35
CA PHE A 4 -18.91 37.68 -27.13
C PHE A 4 -18.49 36.27 -26.70
N VAL A 5 -18.35 35.34 -27.64
CA VAL A 5 -17.90 33.98 -27.36
C VAL A 5 -16.45 33.97 -26.83
N ASN A 6 -15.53 34.69 -27.51
CA ASN A 6 -14.13 34.79 -27.09
C ASN A 6 -13.99 35.48 -25.72
N TYR A 7 -14.79 36.50 -25.44
CA TYR A 7 -14.80 37.19 -24.15
C TYR A 7 -15.33 36.26 -23.04
N ALA A 8 -16.42 35.57 -23.32
CA ALA A 8 -16.96 34.56 -22.38
C ALA A 8 -15.98 33.41 -22.12
N ASP A 9 -15.26 32.92 -23.14
CA ASP A 9 -14.19 31.95 -22.99
C ASP A 9 -13.06 32.44 -22.04
N THR A 10 -12.71 33.72 -22.17
CA THR A 10 -11.73 34.33 -21.27
C THR A 10 -12.28 34.42 -19.83
N LEU A 11 -13.54 34.83 -19.67
CA LEU A 11 -14.19 34.88 -18.36
C LEU A 11 -14.29 33.50 -17.70
N MET A 12 -14.57 32.44 -18.45
CA MET A 12 -14.56 31.06 -17.94
C MET A 12 -13.18 30.65 -17.45
N LYS A 13 -12.12 30.97 -18.19
CA LYS A 13 -10.74 30.65 -17.81
C LYS A 13 -10.29 31.33 -16.52
N ILE A 14 -10.81 32.52 -16.21
CA ILE A 14 -10.50 33.28 -15.00
C ILE A 14 -11.53 33.07 -13.88
N GLY A 15 -12.51 32.16 -14.07
CA GLY A 15 -13.46 31.73 -13.03
C GLY A 15 -14.76 32.56 -12.92
N PHE A 16 -15.01 33.54 -13.80
CA PHE A 16 -16.24 34.35 -13.81
C PHE A 16 -17.34 33.68 -14.61
N SER A 17 -17.81 32.53 -14.19
CA SER A 17 -18.78 31.69 -14.92
C SER A 17 -20.15 32.35 -15.11
N GLU A 18 -20.65 33.11 -14.15
CA GLU A 18 -21.96 33.82 -14.25
C GLU A 18 -21.92 34.90 -15.31
N MET A 19 -20.88 35.72 -15.32
CA MET A 19 -20.71 36.76 -16.37
C MET A 19 -20.52 36.11 -17.75
N ALA A 20 -19.75 35.05 -17.84
CA ALA A 20 -19.58 34.31 -19.08
C ALA A 20 -20.92 33.79 -19.62
N GLU A 21 -21.78 33.28 -18.74
CA GLU A 21 -23.11 32.78 -19.11
C GLU A 21 -23.99 33.88 -19.72
N GLU A 22 -23.99 35.07 -19.15
CA GLU A 22 -24.76 36.20 -19.68
C GLU A 22 -24.31 36.59 -21.10
N TYR A 23 -22.99 36.72 -21.33
CA TYR A 23 -22.44 37.00 -22.66
C TYR A 23 -22.76 35.90 -23.68
N LEU A 24 -22.73 34.63 -23.28
CA LEU A 24 -23.05 33.48 -24.14
C LEU A 24 -24.54 33.41 -24.46
N ARG A 25 -25.43 33.72 -23.52
CA ARG A 25 -26.84 33.81 -23.77
C ARG A 25 -27.14 34.89 -24.81
N ASN A 26 -26.55 36.09 -24.68
CA ASN A 26 -26.67 37.14 -25.66
C ASN A 26 -26.14 36.70 -27.02
N ALA A 27 -24.99 36.04 -27.08
CA ALA A 27 -24.42 35.49 -28.32
C ALA A 27 -25.34 34.43 -28.96
N SER A 28 -26.02 33.60 -28.18
CA SER A 28 -26.90 32.52 -28.66
C SER A 28 -28.18 33.04 -29.31
N ASN A 29 -28.60 34.28 -29.01
CA ASN A 29 -29.78 34.90 -29.55
C ASN A 29 -29.60 35.55 -30.94
N PHE A 30 -28.37 35.65 -31.45
CA PHE A 30 -28.13 36.14 -32.80
C PHE A 30 -28.71 35.19 -33.87
N ALA A 31 -29.16 35.79 -34.99
CA ALA A 31 -29.83 35.08 -36.09
C ALA A 31 -28.94 34.07 -36.84
N PHE A 32 -27.62 34.21 -36.75
CA PHE A 32 -26.67 33.27 -37.34
C PHE A 32 -26.38 32.07 -36.39
N PRO A 33 -26.11 30.88 -36.93
CA PRO A 33 -25.88 29.69 -36.13
C PRO A 33 -24.67 29.88 -35.22
N CYS A 34 -24.92 30.16 -33.94
CA CYS A 34 -23.88 30.25 -32.93
C CYS A 34 -23.84 28.94 -32.12
N SER A 35 -23.47 27.84 -32.81
CA SER A 35 -23.30 26.54 -32.17
C SER A 35 -22.27 26.59 -31.03
N ASP A 36 -21.18 27.37 -31.20
CA ASP A 36 -20.12 27.51 -30.21
C ASP A 36 -20.61 28.15 -28.90
N ALA A 37 -21.48 29.17 -28.97
CA ALA A 37 -22.07 29.77 -27.78
C ALA A 37 -22.93 28.75 -27.00
N LEU A 38 -23.68 27.91 -27.71
CA LEU A 38 -24.49 26.86 -27.09
C LEU A 38 -23.58 25.74 -26.52
N ILE A 39 -22.49 25.43 -27.19
CA ILE A 39 -21.49 24.46 -26.64
C ILE A 39 -20.91 25.00 -25.33
N ASN A 40 -20.52 26.28 -25.29
CA ASN A 40 -19.92 26.86 -24.09
C ASN A 40 -20.96 27.00 -22.95
N LEU A 41 -22.23 27.29 -23.24
CA LEU A 41 -23.31 27.21 -22.24
C LEU A 41 -23.48 25.79 -21.70
N GLY A 42 -23.40 24.78 -22.58
CA GLY A 42 -23.42 23.38 -22.20
C GLY A 42 -22.22 23.00 -21.29
N LEU A 43 -21.01 23.50 -21.61
CA LEU A 43 -19.80 23.27 -20.80
C LEU A 43 -19.92 23.91 -19.41
N ILE A 44 -20.52 25.13 -19.29
CA ILE A 44 -20.80 25.74 -17.97
C ILE A 44 -21.75 24.84 -17.16
N ARG A 45 -22.80 24.31 -17.76
CA ARG A 45 -23.71 23.39 -17.07
C ARG A 45 -23.03 22.07 -16.69
N GLN A 46 -22.16 21.58 -17.56
CA GLN A 46 -21.40 20.37 -17.31
C GLN A 46 -20.42 20.55 -16.13
N SER A 47 -19.73 21.70 -16.06
CA SER A 47 -18.83 22.01 -14.94
C SER A 47 -19.59 22.21 -13.61
N ALA A 48 -20.85 22.61 -13.67
CA ALA A 48 -21.77 22.67 -12.53
C ALA A 48 -22.44 21.31 -12.21
N ASN A 49 -21.99 20.22 -12.84
CA ASN A 49 -22.58 18.87 -12.70
C ASN A 49 -24.05 18.75 -13.14
N GLU A 50 -24.56 19.74 -13.92
CA GLU A 50 -25.93 19.78 -14.45
C GLU A 50 -26.00 19.07 -15.82
N HIS A 51 -25.59 17.82 -15.91
CA HIS A 51 -25.42 17.08 -17.17
C HIS A 51 -26.70 17.03 -18.03
N LYS A 52 -27.89 16.92 -17.42
CA LYS A 52 -29.19 16.95 -18.17
C LYS A 52 -29.38 18.27 -18.91
N LYS A 53 -29.09 19.40 -18.27
CA LYS A 53 -29.17 20.71 -18.89
C LYS A 53 -28.08 20.92 -19.96
N ALA A 54 -26.86 20.40 -19.70
CA ALA A 54 -25.78 20.46 -20.67
C ALA A 54 -26.18 19.75 -21.98
N ILE A 55 -26.79 18.57 -21.89
CA ILE A 55 -27.29 17.81 -23.04
C ILE A 55 -28.31 18.62 -23.86
N GLU A 56 -29.19 19.38 -23.23
CA GLU A 56 -30.13 20.22 -23.98
C GLU A 56 -29.41 21.28 -24.82
N TYR A 57 -28.37 21.89 -24.29
CA TYR A 57 -27.55 22.84 -25.03
C TYR A 57 -26.77 22.16 -26.15
N PHE A 58 -26.20 21.02 -25.93
CA PHE A 58 -25.46 20.27 -26.99
C PHE A 58 -26.41 19.79 -28.10
N LYS A 59 -27.63 19.34 -27.76
CA LYS A 59 -28.67 19.04 -28.75
C LYS A 59 -29.04 20.26 -29.62
N LYS A 60 -29.23 21.43 -28.99
CA LYS A 60 -29.51 22.67 -29.69
C LYS A 60 -28.33 23.11 -30.57
N ALA A 61 -27.07 22.93 -30.08
CA ALA A 61 -25.87 23.25 -30.84
C ALA A 61 -25.76 22.37 -32.11
N PHE A 62 -25.92 21.06 -31.96
CA PHE A 62 -25.91 20.13 -33.09
C PHE A 62 -27.06 20.36 -34.09
N LYS A 63 -28.24 20.69 -33.60
CA LYS A 63 -29.38 21.06 -34.46
C LYS A 63 -29.10 22.31 -35.31
N LYS A 64 -28.40 23.30 -34.72
CA LYS A 64 -28.01 24.54 -35.43
C LYS A 64 -26.88 24.29 -36.45
N ASP A 65 -25.93 23.43 -36.11
CA ASP A 65 -24.80 23.07 -36.96
C ASP A 65 -24.49 21.60 -36.82
N SER A 66 -25.01 20.80 -37.74
CA SER A 66 -24.80 19.33 -37.77
C SER A 66 -23.38 18.89 -38.15
N LYS A 67 -22.53 19.83 -38.60
CA LYS A 67 -21.10 19.57 -38.85
C LYS A 67 -20.25 19.81 -37.60
N ASN A 68 -20.80 20.41 -36.56
CA ASN A 68 -20.07 20.61 -35.30
C ASN A 68 -20.08 19.33 -34.47
N LEU A 69 -19.13 18.44 -34.78
CA LEU A 69 -19.01 17.12 -34.14
C LEU A 69 -18.69 17.21 -32.64
N ARG A 70 -18.07 18.32 -32.20
CA ARG A 70 -17.79 18.56 -30.79
C ARG A 70 -19.05 18.57 -29.94
N ALA A 71 -20.17 19.03 -30.49
CA ALA A 71 -21.48 18.97 -29.80
C ALA A 71 -21.91 17.53 -29.53
N LEU A 72 -21.71 16.59 -30.48
CA LEU A 72 -22.00 15.18 -30.30
C LEU A 72 -21.08 14.53 -29.25
N CYS A 73 -19.78 14.83 -29.31
CA CYS A 73 -18.78 14.30 -28.37
C CYS A 73 -19.12 14.72 -26.91
N LEU A 74 -19.40 16.01 -26.69
CA LEU A 74 -19.75 16.52 -25.36
C LEU A 74 -21.12 16.02 -24.88
N TRP A 75 -22.07 15.82 -25.82
CA TRP A 75 -23.34 15.18 -25.50
C TRP A 75 -23.13 13.75 -25.03
N GLY A 76 -22.35 12.95 -25.75
CA GLY A 76 -21.97 11.59 -25.35
C GLY A 76 -21.29 11.56 -23.99
N TYR A 77 -20.33 12.46 -23.77
CA TYR A 77 -19.64 12.58 -22.48
C TYR A 77 -20.58 12.95 -21.32
N SER A 78 -21.55 13.84 -21.53
CA SER A 78 -22.58 14.14 -20.51
C SER A 78 -23.50 12.94 -20.24
N LEU A 79 -23.79 12.11 -21.24
CA LEU A 79 -24.58 10.88 -21.07
C LEU A 79 -23.83 9.85 -20.21
N SER A 80 -22.51 9.74 -20.36
CA SER A 80 -21.72 8.82 -19.54
C SER A 80 -21.74 9.17 -18.05
N PHE A 81 -21.82 10.45 -17.69
CA PHE A 81 -22.03 10.87 -16.30
C PHE A 81 -23.43 10.60 -15.73
N LEU A 82 -24.39 10.37 -16.60
CA LEU A 82 -25.76 9.96 -16.24
C LEU A 82 -25.94 8.43 -16.29
N ASP A 83 -24.85 7.67 -16.42
CA ASP A 83 -24.82 6.23 -16.54
C ASP A 83 -25.51 5.67 -17.80
N ASP A 84 -25.80 6.56 -18.79
CA ASP A 84 -26.28 6.15 -20.11
C ASP A 84 -25.11 5.90 -21.07
N LEU A 85 -24.40 4.81 -20.81
CA LEU A 85 -23.20 4.43 -21.57
C LEU A 85 -23.54 4.07 -23.03
N GLU A 86 -24.67 3.37 -23.25
CA GLU A 86 -25.10 3.02 -24.60
C GLU A 86 -25.43 4.28 -25.42
N GLY A 87 -26.11 5.24 -24.82
CA GLY A 87 -26.38 6.54 -25.42
C GLY A 87 -25.10 7.31 -25.73
N ALA A 88 -24.09 7.25 -24.82
CA ALA A 88 -22.80 7.89 -25.02
C ALA A 88 -22.08 7.30 -26.24
N TYR A 89 -21.96 5.97 -26.32
CA TYR A 89 -21.30 5.29 -27.43
C TYR A 89 -22.00 5.54 -28.78
N LYS A 90 -23.33 5.57 -28.82
CA LYS A 90 -24.09 5.96 -30.01
C LYS A 90 -23.76 7.38 -30.48
N LYS A 91 -23.48 8.32 -29.56
CA LYS A 91 -23.11 9.68 -29.94
C LYS A 91 -21.68 9.78 -30.48
N TYR A 92 -20.74 9.04 -29.89
CA TYR A 92 -19.38 8.96 -30.41
C TYR A 92 -19.37 8.29 -31.81
N GLN A 93 -20.09 7.20 -31.96
CA GLN A 93 -20.21 6.53 -33.26
C GLN A 93 -20.84 7.44 -34.29
N GLN A 94 -21.90 8.17 -33.96
CA GLN A 94 -22.52 9.13 -34.85
C GLN A 94 -21.55 10.23 -35.30
N ALA A 95 -20.65 10.69 -34.43
CA ALA A 95 -19.61 11.64 -34.81
C ALA A 95 -18.59 11.02 -35.76
N ILE A 96 -18.18 9.77 -35.53
CA ILE A 96 -17.26 9.01 -36.37
C ILE A 96 -17.88 8.66 -37.73
N ASP A 97 -19.18 8.37 -37.80
CA ASP A 97 -19.89 8.11 -39.06
C ASP A 97 -19.93 9.36 -39.96
N ILE A 98 -19.93 10.56 -39.35
CA ILE A 98 -19.89 11.83 -40.11
C ILE A 98 -18.45 12.15 -40.54
N ASP A 99 -17.47 11.95 -39.64
CA ASP A 99 -16.05 12.11 -39.91
C ASP A 99 -15.26 10.99 -39.21
N ASN A 100 -14.79 10.03 -40.00
CA ASN A 100 -14.04 8.88 -39.50
C ASN A 100 -12.68 9.23 -38.89
N LYS A 101 -12.20 10.46 -39.06
CA LYS A 101 -10.97 11.02 -38.45
C LYS A 101 -11.25 11.95 -37.29
N CYS A 102 -12.45 11.94 -36.73
CA CYS A 102 -12.81 12.78 -35.60
C CYS A 102 -12.04 12.35 -34.33
N ALA A 103 -10.82 12.86 -34.17
CA ALA A 103 -9.96 12.58 -33.01
C ALA A 103 -10.66 12.83 -31.67
N GLU A 104 -11.47 13.89 -31.60
CA GLU A 104 -12.20 14.26 -30.37
C GLU A 104 -13.21 13.18 -29.96
N ALA A 105 -13.91 12.55 -30.92
CA ALA A 105 -14.85 11.46 -30.63
C ALA A 105 -14.14 10.22 -30.06
N TYR A 106 -13.01 9.84 -30.64
CA TYR A 106 -12.20 8.75 -30.12
C TYR A 106 -11.63 9.06 -28.72
N ALA A 107 -11.20 10.31 -28.48
CA ALA A 107 -10.70 10.73 -27.16
C ALA A 107 -11.77 10.64 -26.08
N TYR A 108 -13.00 11.17 -26.32
CA TYR A 108 -14.10 11.07 -25.37
C TYR A 108 -14.59 9.64 -25.17
N TRP A 109 -14.57 8.82 -26.21
CA TRP A 109 -14.86 7.39 -26.08
C TRP A 109 -13.83 6.71 -25.17
N GLY A 110 -12.55 6.99 -25.35
CA GLY A 110 -11.48 6.51 -24.49
C GLY A 110 -11.65 6.94 -23.03
N ILE A 111 -12.02 8.21 -22.78
CA ILE A 111 -12.31 8.72 -21.42
C ILE A 111 -13.46 7.95 -20.77
N THR A 112 -14.54 7.70 -21.51
CA THR A 112 -15.70 6.93 -21.00
C THR A 112 -15.28 5.51 -20.63
N LEU A 113 -14.48 4.85 -21.46
CA LEU A 113 -13.96 3.50 -21.20
C LEU A 113 -13.00 3.45 -19.99
N ILE A 114 -12.23 4.53 -19.76
CA ILE A 114 -11.40 4.67 -18.53
C ILE A 114 -12.32 4.67 -17.29
N GLY A 115 -13.43 5.41 -17.33
CA GLY A 115 -14.42 5.43 -16.25
C GLY A 115 -15.00 4.05 -15.94
N GLU A 116 -15.16 3.20 -16.96
CA GLU A 116 -15.59 1.82 -16.83
C GLU A 116 -14.44 0.84 -16.46
N GLN A 117 -13.21 1.32 -16.29
CA GLN A 117 -11.99 0.53 -16.08
C GLN A 117 -11.65 -0.44 -17.23
N LYS A 118 -12.20 -0.21 -18.42
CA LYS A 118 -11.93 -0.98 -19.65
C LYS A 118 -10.65 -0.46 -20.32
N TYR A 119 -9.52 -0.54 -19.62
CA TYR A 119 -8.27 0.10 -20.03
C TYR A 119 -7.75 -0.37 -21.40
N LYS A 120 -7.93 -1.66 -21.76
CA LYS A 120 -7.48 -2.16 -23.07
C LYS A 120 -8.24 -1.51 -24.22
N GLU A 121 -9.57 -1.45 -24.13
CA GLU A 121 -10.41 -0.81 -25.14
C GLU A 121 -10.18 0.72 -25.17
N ALA A 122 -9.97 1.32 -23.99
CA ALA A 122 -9.63 2.75 -23.89
C ALA A 122 -8.32 3.07 -24.64
N ARG A 123 -7.30 2.21 -24.49
CA ARG A 123 -6.03 2.35 -25.22
C ARG A 123 -6.25 2.37 -26.74
N GLU A 124 -7.01 1.41 -27.28
CA GLU A 124 -7.29 1.35 -28.72
C GLU A 124 -7.95 2.65 -29.24
N LYS A 125 -8.94 3.17 -28.51
CA LYS A 125 -9.62 4.41 -28.90
C LYS A 125 -8.70 5.63 -28.80
N LEU A 126 -7.87 5.72 -27.76
CA LEU A 126 -6.93 6.82 -27.59
C LEU A 126 -5.78 6.77 -28.59
N GLU A 127 -5.33 5.58 -29.01
CA GLU A 127 -4.37 5.42 -30.09
C GLU A 127 -4.91 6.00 -31.40
N LEU A 128 -6.18 5.73 -31.75
CA LEU A 128 -6.84 6.33 -32.90
C LEU A 128 -6.99 7.87 -32.75
N ALA A 129 -7.30 8.35 -31.54
CA ALA A 129 -7.37 9.79 -31.31
C ALA A 129 -6.03 10.48 -31.60
N ILE A 130 -4.91 9.86 -31.22
CA ILE A 130 -3.56 10.39 -31.45
C ILE A 130 -3.11 10.19 -32.89
N GLU A 131 -3.51 9.09 -33.55
CA GLU A 131 -3.25 8.90 -34.98
C GLU A 131 -3.82 10.06 -35.81
N TYR A 132 -5.06 10.49 -35.49
CA TYR A 132 -5.71 11.59 -36.20
C TYR A 132 -5.33 12.99 -35.68
N ASN A 133 -4.91 13.12 -34.41
CA ASN A 133 -4.38 14.36 -33.85
C ASN A 133 -3.13 14.11 -32.99
N PRO A 134 -1.93 13.96 -33.58
CA PRO A 134 -0.71 13.60 -32.85
C PRO A 134 -0.21 14.63 -31.83
N LYS A 135 -0.73 15.87 -31.88
CA LYS A 135 -0.31 16.97 -31.00
C LYS A 135 -1.29 17.22 -29.86
N ASP A 136 -2.33 16.40 -29.72
CA ASP A 136 -3.28 16.55 -28.62
C ASP A 136 -2.65 16.09 -27.29
N VAL A 137 -2.11 17.06 -26.57
CA VAL A 137 -1.46 16.83 -25.25
C VAL A 137 -2.40 16.13 -24.26
N LYS A 138 -3.72 16.39 -24.33
CA LYS A 138 -4.69 15.78 -23.43
C LYS A 138 -4.88 14.30 -23.77
N ALA A 139 -5.07 13.99 -25.05
CA ALA A 139 -5.20 12.60 -25.50
C ALA A 139 -3.90 11.80 -25.25
N LEU A 140 -2.74 12.41 -25.48
CA LEU A 140 -1.44 11.82 -25.15
C LEU A 140 -1.30 11.51 -23.64
N PHE A 141 -1.72 12.44 -22.79
CA PHE A 141 -1.67 12.25 -21.33
C PHE A 141 -2.63 11.15 -20.87
N LEU A 142 -3.83 11.09 -21.43
CA LEU A 142 -4.81 10.04 -21.13
C LEU A 142 -4.30 8.67 -21.57
N LEU A 143 -3.72 8.58 -22.78
CA LEU A 143 -3.14 7.33 -23.24
C LEU A 143 -1.97 6.89 -22.35
N ALA A 144 -1.08 7.80 -21.99
CA ALA A 144 0.02 7.49 -21.08
C ALA A 144 -0.49 7.01 -19.73
N SER A 145 -1.57 7.61 -19.20
CA SER A 145 -2.20 7.16 -17.94
C SER A 145 -2.78 5.74 -18.04
N VAL A 146 -3.45 5.43 -19.15
CA VAL A 146 -3.96 4.07 -19.44
C VAL A 146 -2.80 3.07 -19.58
N GLU A 147 -1.73 3.45 -20.25
CA GLU A 147 -0.54 2.61 -20.42
C GLU A 147 0.16 2.33 -19.07
N ILE A 148 0.13 3.28 -18.13
CA ILE A 148 0.62 3.06 -16.75
C ILE A 148 -0.23 1.99 -16.05
N GLU A 149 -1.55 2.05 -16.14
CA GLU A 149 -2.46 1.05 -15.55
C GLU A 149 -2.26 -0.35 -16.17
N LEU A 150 -1.96 -0.39 -17.45
CA LEU A 150 -1.65 -1.63 -18.17
C LEU A 150 -0.19 -2.08 -18.03
N ALA A 151 0.64 -1.35 -17.28
CA ALA A 151 2.08 -1.56 -17.08
C ALA A 151 2.94 -1.44 -18.36
N PHE A 152 2.46 -0.76 -19.40
CA PHE A 152 3.24 -0.40 -20.60
C PHE A 152 4.08 0.86 -20.32
N TYR A 153 5.02 0.74 -19.35
CA TYR A 153 5.76 1.89 -18.82
C TYR A 153 6.63 2.62 -19.84
N ASP A 154 7.23 1.91 -20.81
CA ASP A 154 8.11 2.52 -21.78
C ASP A 154 7.33 3.34 -22.82
N ASP A 155 6.15 2.85 -23.24
CA ASP A 155 5.25 3.56 -24.15
C ASP A 155 4.71 4.84 -23.49
N ALA A 156 4.32 4.73 -22.22
CA ALA A 156 3.86 5.87 -21.43
C ALA A 156 4.97 6.93 -21.24
N LEU A 157 6.22 6.50 -20.95
CA LEU A 157 7.36 7.42 -20.80
C LEU A 157 7.61 8.23 -22.07
N MET A 158 7.57 7.62 -23.26
CA MET A 158 7.77 8.35 -24.52
C MET A 158 6.77 9.50 -24.68
N LYS A 159 5.50 9.24 -24.36
CA LYS A 159 4.43 10.26 -24.46
C LYS A 159 4.57 11.35 -23.41
N LEU A 160 4.88 10.96 -22.15
CA LEU A 160 5.06 11.91 -21.06
C LEU A 160 6.29 12.81 -21.26
N ILE A 161 7.40 12.25 -21.79
CA ILE A 161 8.58 13.03 -22.16
C ILE A 161 8.25 14.02 -23.28
N PHE A 162 7.46 13.60 -24.28
CA PHE A 162 6.99 14.53 -25.30
C PHE A 162 6.16 15.68 -24.67
N ILE A 163 5.25 15.35 -23.75
CA ILE A 163 4.40 16.34 -23.06
C ILE A 163 5.23 17.37 -22.33
N ILE A 164 6.24 16.96 -21.52
CA ILE A 164 7.08 17.91 -20.75
C ILE A 164 7.96 18.78 -21.64
N ASN A 165 8.28 18.33 -22.86
CA ASN A 165 9.04 19.13 -23.84
C ASN A 165 8.17 20.17 -24.56
N VAL A 166 6.86 19.92 -24.69
CA VAL A 166 5.92 20.81 -25.40
C VAL A 166 5.21 21.76 -24.43
N THR A 167 4.92 21.30 -23.22
CA THR A 167 4.21 22.05 -22.18
C THR A 167 5.11 22.26 -20.99
N GLU A 168 5.59 23.49 -20.83
CA GLU A 168 6.36 23.87 -19.65
C GLU A 168 5.53 23.67 -18.37
N ASN A 169 6.18 23.18 -17.30
CA ASN A 169 5.59 23.07 -15.96
C ASN A 169 4.36 22.15 -15.84
N ASN A 170 4.25 21.11 -16.68
CA ASN A 170 3.21 20.10 -16.52
C ASN A 170 3.55 19.15 -15.36
N TYR A 171 3.17 19.54 -14.12
CA TYR A 171 3.45 18.77 -12.91
C TYR A 171 2.91 17.34 -12.97
N ALA A 172 1.73 17.13 -13.61
CA ALA A 172 1.12 15.80 -13.70
C ALA A 172 1.95 14.84 -14.57
N ALA A 173 2.54 15.35 -15.66
CA ALA A 173 3.44 14.56 -16.47
C ALA A 173 4.74 14.22 -15.73
N TYR A 174 5.34 15.17 -15.02
CA TYR A 174 6.51 14.92 -14.17
C TYR A 174 6.21 13.92 -13.07
N HIS A 175 5.05 14.02 -12.41
CA HIS A 175 4.62 13.07 -11.39
C HIS A 175 4.45 11.65 -11.95
N ASN A 176 3.79 11.50 -13.10
CA ASN A 176 3.61 10.19 -13.73
C ASN A 176 4.95 9.58 -14.18
N ILE A 177 5.90 10.38 -14.67
CA ILE A 177 7.26 9.91 -14.97
C ILE A 177 7.94 9.40 -13.68
N ALA A 178 7.86 10.17 -12.58
CA ALA A 178 8.41 9.75 -11.30
C ALA A 178 7.76 8.42 -10.82
N TYR A 179 6.44 8.30 -10.95
CA TYR A 179 5.70 7.10 -10.59
C TYR A 179 6.12 5.87 -11.42
N ILE A 180 6.32 6.04 -12.73
CA ILE A 180 6.82 4.96 -13.59
C ILE A 180 8.21 4.50 -13.13
N TYR A 181 9.13 5.43 -12.87
CA TYR A 181 10.45 5.05 -12.38
C TYR A 181 10.40 4.37 -11.00
N PHE A 182 9.48 4.79 -10.14
CA PHE A 182 9.20 4.10 -8.87
C PHE A 182 8.76 2.65 -9.09
N LYS A 183 7.82 2.40 -10.01
CA LYS A 183 7.38 1.05 -10.39
C LYS A 183 8.50 0.21 -11.00
N LYS A 184 9.38 0.82 -11.79
CA LYS A 184 10.59 0.20 -12.36
C LYS A 184 11.71 0.02 -11.32
N LYS A 185 11.53 0.49 -10.07
CA LYS A 185 12.52 0.49 -8.98
C LYS A 185 13.80 1.31 -9.28
N ASP A 186 13.72 2.24 -10.22
CA ASP A 186 14.78 3.24 -10.48
C ASP A 186 14.55 4.42 -9.54
N TYR A 187 15.00 4.24 -8.28
CA TYR A 187 14.72 5.21 -7.23
C TYR A 187 15.48 6.54 -7.42
N GLU A 188 16.61 6.52 -8.10
CA GLU A 188 17.38 7.74 -8.37
C GLU A 188 16.62 8.67 -9.30
N LYS A 189 16.08 8.14 -10.39
CA LYS A 189 15.23 8.92 -11.31
C LYS A 189 13.90 9.28 -10.66
N THR A 190 13.34 8.40 -9.82
CA THR A 190 12.13 8.74 -9.06
C THR A 190 12.35 10.00 -8.23
N VAL A 191 13.47 10.07 -7.49
CA VAL A 191 13.83 11.25 -6.68
C VAL A 191 13.96 12.49 -7.56
N GLU A 192 14.68 12.40 -8.69
CA GLU A 192 14.86 13.52 -9.61
C GLU A 192 13.52 14.11 -10.10
N TYR A 193 12.65 13.25 -10.62
CA TYR A 193 11.38 13.69 -11.19
C TYR A 193 10.35 14.10 -10.14
N ALA A 194 10.32 13.46 -8.97
CA ALA A 194 9.46 13.87 -7.87
C ALA A 194 9.89 15.24 -7.29
N GLN A 195 11.18 15.54 -7.20
CA GLN A 195 11.67 16.87 -6.80
C GLN A 195 11.26 17.94 -7.81
N LYS A 196 11.35 17.65 -9.12
CA LYS A 196 10.84 18.57 -10.16
C LYS A 196 9.34 18.82 -10.01
N THR A 197 8.57 17.75 -9.71
CA THR A 197 7.12 17.87 -9.45
C THR A 197 6.83 18.81 -8.28
N ILE A 198 7.55 18.66 -7.15
CA ILE A 198 7.42 19.54 -5.98
C ILE A 198 7.80 20.99 -6.32
N GLY A 199 8.86 21.18 -7.11
CA GLY A 199 9.29 22.52 -7.54
C GLY A 199 8.21 23.24 -8.38
N ILE A 200 7.47 22.50 -9.21
CA ILE A 200 6.40 23.05 -10.07
C ILE A 200 5.10 23.23 -9.26
N ALA A 201 4.75 22.26 -8.43
CA ALA A 201 3.47 22.22 -7.69
C ALA A 201 3.68 21.87 -6.21
N PRO A 202 4.25 22.79 -5.41
CA PRO A 202 4.62 22.54 -4.01
C PRO A 202 3.41 22.31 -3.08
N PHE A 203 2.19 22.48 -3.59
CA PHE A 203 0.94 22.27 -2.86
C PHE A 203 0.32 20.88 -3.08
N LYS A 204 0.97 20.00 -3.86
CA LYS A 204 0.46 18.65 -4.19
C LYS A 204 1.08 17.60 -3.28
N SER A 205 0.25 16.96 -2.46
CA SER A 205 0.68 15.92 -1.49
C SER A 205 1.30 14.69 -2.15
N GLU A 206 0.82 14.32 -3.33
CA GLU A 206 1.20 13.09 -4.03
C GLU A 206 2.71 13.03 -4.34
N ALA A 207 3.31 14.18 -4.67
CA ALA A 207 4.74 14.24 -4.97
C ALA A 207 5.60 14.05 -3.70
N TYR A 208 5.17 14.60 -2.57
CA TYR A 208 5.86 14.41 -1.28
C TYR A 208 5.73 12.97 -0.79
N LEU A 209 4.56 12.35 -0.97
CA LEU A 209 4.34 10.94 -0.65
C LEU A 209 5.28 10.06 -1.47
N LEU A 210 5.26 10.20 -2.79
CA LEU A 210 6.11 9.40 -3.68
C LEU A 210 7.60 9.55 -3.35
N LEU A 211 8.05 10.78 -3.09
CA LEU A 211 9.45 11.06 -2.75
C LEU A 211 9.81 10.49 -1.37
N GLY A 212 8.95 10.69 -0.37
CA GLY A 212 9.16 10.18 0.99
C GLY A 212 9.19 8.66 1.02
N ASP A 213 8.25 8.00 0.36
CA ASP A 213 8.18 6.54 0.25
C ASP A 213 9.38 5.98 -0.54
N THR A 214 9.87 6.72 -1.54
CA THR A 214 11.10 6.34 -2.26
C THR A 214 12.31 6.35 -1.31
N TYR A 215 12.48 7.41 -0.52
CA TYR A 215 13.55 7.46 0.48
C TYR A 215 13.40 6.38 1.55
N LEU A 216 12.17 6.04 1.94
CA LEU A 216 11.89 4.96 2.87
C LEU A 216 12.36 3.60 2.32
N LEU A 217 12.03 3.29 1.05
CA LEU A 217 12.49 2.07 0.37
C LEU A 217 14.02 2.02 0.21
N MET A 218 14.66 3.18 0.00
CA MET A 218 16.12 3.32 -0.01
C MET A 218 16.74 3.24 1.40
N LYS A 219 15.94 3.10 2.47
CA LYS A 219 16.36 3.16 3.88
C LYS A 219 17.01 4.50 4.28
N LYS A 220 16.77 5.55 3.53
CA LYS A 220 17.22 6.93 3.80
C LYS A 220 16.21 7.65 4.70
N TYR A 221 16.13 7.20 5.95
CA TYR A 221 15.08 7.63 6.90
C TYR A 221 15.14 9.13 7.26
N LYS A 222 16.34 9.72 7.28
CA LYS A 222 16.50 11.15 7.58
C LYS A 222 15.93 12.03 6.45
N GLU A 223 16.24 11.64 5.22
CA GLU A 223 15.76 12.30 4.01
C GLU A 223 14.23 12.18 3.90
N ALA A 224 13.65 11.00 4.16
CA ALA A 224 12.21 10.82 4.18
C ALA A 224 11.52 11.76 5.18
N ILE A 225 12.02 11.82 6.42
CA ILE A 225 11.50 12.73 7.46
C ILE A 225 11.59 14.19 6.97
N GLY A 226 12.71 14.63 6.40
CA GLY A 226 12.88 15.99 5.89
C GLY A 226 11.86 16.35 4.79
N ILE A 227 11.46 15.39 3.96
CA ILE A 227 10.41 15.61 2.94
C ILE A 227 9.03 15.79 3.59
N TYR A 228 8.70 15.00 4.61
CA TYR A 228 7.42 15.15 5.32
C TYR A 228 7.35 16.45 6.13
N GLU A 229 8.46 16.86 6.75
CA GLU A 229 8.58 18.18 7.41
C GLU A 229 8.43 19.33 6.41
N CYS A 230 8.99 19.19 5.21
CA CYS A 230 8.81 20.17 4.13
C CYS A 230 7.33 20.26 3.69
N ALA A 231 6.65 19.13 3.56
CA ALA A 231 5.23 19.10 3.23
C ALA A 231 4.39 19.80 4.32
N GLU A 232 4.68 19.54 5.60
CA GLU A 232 4.01 20.19 6.73
C GLU A 232 4.22 21.70 6.72
N LYS A 233 5.44 22.18 6.47
CA LYS A 233 5.75 23.62 6.32
C LYS A 233 5.01 24.28 5.17
N ASN A 234 4.69 23.54 4.12
CA ASN A 234 3.86 24.00 3.00
C ASN A 234 2.35 23.84 3.26
N ASN A 235 1.94 23.58 4.51
CA ASN A 235 0.55 23.41 4.95
C ASN A 235 -0.20 22.30 4.19
N ILE A 236 0.50 21.24 3.80
CA ILE A 236 -0.12 20.10 3.14
C ILE A 236 -0.75 19.20 4.19
N GLN A 237 -2.08 19.13 4.15
CA GLN A 237 -2.87 18.28 5.03
C GLN A 237 -3.31 17.02 4.26
N SER A 238 -2.67 15.90 4.57
CA SER A 238 -3.01 14.59 4.00
C SER A 238 -2.75 13.51 5.04
N LEU A 239 -3.76 12.73 5.37
CA LEU A 239 -3.63 11.62 6.32
C LEU A 239 -2.54 10.62 5.86
N PHE A 240 -2.49 10.32 4.57
CA PHE A 240 -1.49 9.40 4.01
C PHE A 240 -0.05 9.87 4.25
N LEU A 241 0.17 11.19 4.22
CA LEU A 241 1.48 11.78 4.50
C LEU A 241 1.89 11.53 5.96
N TYR A 242 0.98 11.72 6.91
CA TYR A 242 1.24 11.44 8.33
C TYR A 242 1.36 9.94 8.60
N ILE A 243 0.62 9.09 7.88
CA ILE A 243 0.78 7.63 7.95
C ILE A 243 2.18 7.22 7.48
N SER A 244 2.63 7.70 6.33
CA SER A 244 3.97 7.40 5.83
C SER A 244 5.06 7.92 6.76
N TRP A 245 4.88 9.14 7.30
CA TRP A 245 5.82 9.73 8.27
C TRP A 245 5.90 8.91 9.57
N GLY A 246 4.75 8.57 10.16
CA GLY A 246 4.68 7.70 11.35
C GLY A 246 5.30 6.33 11.09
N SER A 247 5.13 5.79 9.86
CA SER A 247 5.74 4.51 9.47
C SER A 247 7.27 4.54 9.48
N VAL A 248 7.90 5.66 9.13
CA VAL A 248 9.36 5.82 9.28
C VAL A 248 9.79 5.66 10.73
N PHE A 249 9.07 6.28 11.67
CA PHE A 249 9.35 6.16 13.10
C PHE A 249 9.09 4.73 13.60
N GLN A 250 7.99 4.11 13.16
CA GLN A 250 7.67 2.72 13.50
C GLN A 250 8.77 1.75 13.05
N MET A 251 9.30 1.89 11.82
CA MET A 251 10.43 1.09 11.33
C MET A 251 11.71 1.30 12.14
N LYS A 252 11.90 2.47 12.72
CA LYS A 252 13.01 2.77 13.67
C LYS A 252 12.70 2.34 15.09
N ARG A 253 11.59 1.67 15.37
CA ARG A 253 11.07 1.29 16.69
C ARG A 253 10.86 2.48 17.63
N LYS A 254 10.65 3.67 17.07
CA LYS A 254 10.31 4.88 17.78
C LYS A 254 8.79 5.04 17.83
N TYR A 255 8.16 4.18 18.63
CA TYR A 255 6.71 4.02 18.59
C TYR A 255 5.95 5.24 19.12
N ASN A 256 6.49 5.96 20.10
CA ASN A 256 5.85 7.17 20.63
C ASN A 256 5.82 8.30 19.60
N GLU A 257 6.92 8.51 18.88
CA GLU A 257 6.98 9.47 17.78
C GLU A 257 6.06 9.06 16.62
N ALA A 258 5.92 7.75 16.36
CA ALA A 258 4.98 7.25 15.36
C ALA A 258 3.52 7.56 15.76
N ILE A 259 3.15 7.30 17.01
CA ILE A 259 1.82 7.58 17.57
C ILE A 259 1.50 9.07 17.43
N GLU A 260 2.44 9.97 17.78
CA GLU A 260 2.27 11.42 17.64
C GLU A 260 1.89 11.80 16.19
N LYS A 261 2.60 11.24 15.18
CA LYS A 261 2.32 11.55 13.77
C LYS A 261 0.99 10.99 13.31
N TYR A 262 0.63 9.77 13.70
CA TYR A 262 -0.68 9.19 13.36
C TYR A 262 -1.84 9.97 13.97
N LEU A 263 -1.76 10.35 15.26
CA LEU A 263 -2.77 11.16 15.93
C LEU A 263 -2.90 12.54 15.31
N LYS A 264 -1.77 13.19 14.97
CA LYS A 264 -1.78 14.47 14.26
C LYS A 264 -2.46 14.37 12.90
N GLY A 265 -2.22 13.29 12.16
CA GLY A 265 -2.89 13.02 10.90
C GLY A 265 -4.42 12.89 11.06
N LEU A 266 -4.87 12.21 12.10
CA LEU A 266 -6.31 12.08 12.40
C LEU A 266 -6.95 13.42 12.79
N GLU A 267 -6.25 14.24 13.55
CA GLU A 267 -6.72 15.57 13.96
C GLU A 267 -6.89 16.51 12.76
N LEU A 268 -5.90 16.54 11.87
CA LEU A 268 -5.88 17.44 10.72
C LEU A 268 -6.76 16.97 9.55
N CYS A 269 -7.01 15.66 9.44
CA CYS A 269 -7.71 15.05 8.33
C CYS A 269 -8.86 14.13 8.79
N PRO A 270 -9.85 14.62 9.58
CA PRO A 270 -10.87 13.77 10.18
C PRO A 270 -11.80 13.09 9.16
N THR A 271 -11.89 13.63 7.93
CA THR A 271 -12.71 13.05 6.85
C THR A 271 -12.00 11.98 6.03
N GLN A 272 -10.68 11.77 6.23
CA GLN A 272 -9.88 10.82 5.49
C GLN A 272 -9.58 9.54 6.29
N VAL A 273 -10.20 9.37 7.45
CA VAL A 273 -9.96 8.25 8.36
C VAL A 273 -10.20 6.92 7.65
N ASN A 274 -9.26 6.00 7.83
CA ASN A 274 -9.31 4.64 7.29
C ASN A 274 -8.80 3.62 8.32
N ASP A 275 -8.98 2.34 8.03
CA ASP A 275 -8.56 1.23 8.89
C ASP A 275 -7.03 1.15 9.03
N GLU A 276 -6.27 1.66 8.05
CA GLU A 276 -4.80 1.62 8.08
C GLU A 276 -4.22 2.42 9.25
N VAL A 277 -4.68 3.67 9.46
CA VAL A 277 -4.14 4.50 10.54
C VAL A 277 -4.47 3.93 11.92
N TYR A 278 -5.68 3.39 12.09
CA TYR A 278 -6.06 2.78 13.35
C TYR A 278 -5.28 1.48 13.62
N SER A 279 -5.08 0.64 12.62
CA SER A 279 -4.29 -0.59 12.78
C SER A 279 -2.82 -0.31 13.14
N ARG A 280 -2.24 0.76 12.57
CA ARG A 280 -0.88 1.20 12.91
C ARG A 280 -0.80 1.76 14.33
N LEU A 281 -1.79 2.55 14.77
CA LEU A 281 -1.90 3.01 16.15
C LEU A 281 -2.02 1.84 17.11
N ALA A 282 -2.91 0.88 16.83
CA ALA A 282 -3.09 -0.32 17.66
C ALA A 282 -1.75 -1.06 17.84
N ARG A 283 -1.00 -1.27 16.78
CA ARG A 283 0.32 -1.92 16.85
C ARG A 283 1.31 -1.09 17.66
N CYS A 284 1.40 0.23 17.44
CA CYS A 284 2.34 1.08 18.18
C CYS A 284 2.00 1.15 19.68
N TYR A 285 0.72 1.24 20.05
CA TYR A 285 0.31 1.21 21.45
C TYR A 285 0.59 -0.13 22.11
N TYR A 286 0.41 -1.25 21.40
CA TYR A 286 0.82 -2.56 21.90
C TYR A 286 2.31 -2.64 22.17
N GLU A 287 3.16 -2.16 21.24
CA GLU A 287 4.62 -2.15 21.40
C GLU A 287 5.08 -1.23 22.57
N THR A 288 4.33 -0.17 22.87
CA THR A 288 4.58 0.70 24.03
C THR A 288 3.93 0.19 25.32
N LYS A 289 3.34 -1.01 25.30
CA LYS A 289 2.64 -1.67 26.42
C LYS A 289 1.41 -0.90 26.94
N ASN A 290 0.86 -0.02 26.14
CA ASN A 290 -0.42 0.62 26.42
C ASN A 290 -1.56 -0.24 25.87
N ILE A 291 -1.93 -1.28 26.62
CA ILE A 291 -2.83 -2.34 26.16
C ILE A 291 -4.25 -1.84 25.91
N GLU A 292 -4.76 -0.93 26.76
CA GLU A 292 -6.12 -0.39 26.63
C GLU A 292 -6.28 0.39 25.31
N GLU A 293 -5.35 1.28 25.00
CA GLU A 293 -5.39 2.03 23.75
C GLU A 293 -5.14 1.12 22.52
N ALA A 294 -4.26 0.14 22.65
CA ALA A 294 -4.04 -0.85 21.61
C ALA A 294 -5.33 -1.59 21.25
N LYS A 295 -6.08 -2.04 22.27
CA LYS A 295 -7.37 -2.73 22.13
C LYS A 295 -8.43 -1.80 21.51
N HIS A 296 -8.52 -0.57 22.02
CA HIS A 296 -9.43 0.45 21.49
C HIS A 296 -9.24 0.68 20.00
N TYR A 297 -8.01 0.93 19.55
CA TYR A 297 -7.72 1.18 18.12
C TYR A 297 -7.84 -0.08 17.26
N ALA A 298 -7.54 -1.27 17.80
CA ALA A 298 -7.75 -2.52 17.07
C ALA A 298 -9.24 -2.78 16.81
N ILE A 299 -10.12 -2.51 17.79
CA ILE A 299 -11.59 -2.61 17.62
C ILE A 299 -12.08 -1.59 16.60
N LYS A 300 -11.65 -0.32 16.69
CA LYS A 300 -11.98 0.70 15.66
C LYS A 300 -11.54 0.28 14.25
N THR A 301 -10.41 -0.41 14.14
CA THR A 301 -9.98 -0.95 12.85
C THR A 301 -10.98 -1.96 12.31
N GLN A 302 -11.47 -2.90 13.16
CA GLN A 302 -12.44 -3.92 12.76
C GLN A 302 -13.82 -3.33 12.45
N GLU A 303 -14.21 -2.21 13.07
CA GLU A 303 -15.44 -1.49 12.72
C GLU A 303 -15.42 -0.97 11.26
N LEU A 304 -14.25 -0.54 10.76
CA LEU A 304 -14.07 -0.08 9.40
C LEU A 304 -13.79 -1.22 8.41
N ASN A 305 -12.99 -2.18 8.84
CA ASN A 305 -12.56 -3.31 8.02
C ASN A 305 -12.39 -4.56 8.90
N LYS A 306 -13.40 -5.42 8.89
CA LYS A 306 -13.41 -6.65 9.71
C LYS A 306 -12.29 -7.62 9.34
N ASP A 307 -11.79 -7.54 8.12
CA ASP A 307 -10.77 -8.46 7.61
C ASP A 307 -9.34 -7.90 7.76
N ASN A 308 -9.16 -6.82 8.52
CA ASN A 308 -7.84 -6.23 8.71
C ASN A 308 -6.94 -7.15 9.55
N TYR A 309 -5.92 -7.70 8.89
CA TYR A 309 -4.96 -8.64 9.48
C TYR A 309 -4.28 -8.08 10.75
N THR A 310 -3.84 -6.81 10.72
CA THR A 310 -3.08 -6.22 11.84
C THR A 310 -3.92 -6.09 13.10
N SER A 311 -5.22 -5.80 12.98
CA SER A 311 -6.11 -5.71 14.13
C SER A 311 -6.30 -7.06 14.82
N HIS A 312 -6.54 -8.12 14.03
CA HIS A 312 -6.62 -9.49 14.54
C HIS A 312 -5.31 -9.92 15.19
N GLU A 313 -4.17 -9.62 14.56
CA GLU A 313 -2.86 -9.94 15.12
C GLU A 313 -2.63 -9.23 16.47
N VAL A 314 -2.99 -7.93 16.60
CA VAL A 314 -2.83 -7.17 17.83
C VAL A 314 -3.79 -7.70 18.91
N LEU A 315 -5.05 -7.98 18.58
CA LEU A 315 -6.00 -8.54 19.53
C LEU A 315 -5.59 -9.94 20.02
N GLY A 316 -5.06 -10.76 19.13
CA GLY A 316 -4.47 -12.05 19.48
C GLY A 316 -3.25 -11.92 20.40
N ASP A 317 -2.35 -10.97 20.11
CA ASP A 317 -1.19 -10.67 20.97
C ASP A 317 -1.62 -10.19 22.37
N ILE A 318 -2.67 -9.36 22.45
CA ILE A 318 -3.26 -8.90 23.72
C ILE A 318 -3.86 -10.08 24.48
N ALA A 319 -4.73 -10.87 23.85
CA ALA A 319 -5.36 -12.03 24.46
C ALA A 319 -4.32 -13.04 24.98
N PHE A 320 -3.24 -13.24 24.24
CA PHE A 320 -2.14 -14.09 24.67
C PHE A 320 -1.45 -13.56 25.95
N VAL A 321 -1.23 -12.24 26.05
CA VAL A 321 -0.65 -11.61 27.26
C VAL A 321 -1.63 -11.69 28.44
N GLU A 322 -2.94 -11.57 28.19
CA GLU A 322 -4.01 -11.75 29.17
C GLU A 322 -4.25 -13.23 29.56
N GLN A 323 -3.50 -14.17 28.96
CA GLN A 323 -3.61 -15.63 29.10
C GLN A 323 -4.96 -16.20 28.61
N ASP A 324 -5.72 -15.46 27.84
CA ASP A 324 -6.92 -15.93 27.12
C ASP A 324 -6.49 -16.64 25.83
N CYS A 325 -6.01 -17.88 26.00
CA CYS A 325 -5.50 -18.67 24.87
C CYS A 325 -6.59 -18.99 23.85
N ASP A 326 -7.86 -19.13 24.24
CA ASP A 326 -8.95 -19.45 23.32
C ASP A 326 -9.20 -18.29 22.35
N LYS A 327 -9.31 -17.09 22.90
CA LYS A 327 -9.44 -15.88 22.10
C LYS A 327 -8.21 -15.61 21.23
N ALA A 328 -7.00 -15.82 21.78
CA ALA A 328 -5.78 -15.68 21.00
C ALA A 328 -5.73 -16.64 19.80
N ILE A 329 -6.17 -17.90 19.98
CA ILE A 329 -6.26 -18.90 18.92
C ILE A 329 -7.28 -18.48 17.85
N GLU A 330 -8.44 -17.96 18.25
CA GLU A 330 -9.45 -17.46 17.31
C GLU A 330 -8.88 -16.36 16.42
N GLU A 331 -8.30 -15.33 17.04
CA GLU A 331 -7.74 -14.17 16.34
C GLU A 331 -6.55 -14.55 15.43
N TYR A 332 -5.64 -15.39 15.90
CA TYR A 332 -4.52 -15.85 15.05
C TYR A 332 -4.96 -16.81 13.93
N SER A 333 -6.01 -17.61 14.16
CA SER A 333 -6.55 -18.50 13.13
C SER A 333 -7.16 -17.71 11.99
N PHE A 334 -7.81 -16.59 12.29
CA PHE A 334 -8.28 -15.65 11.27
C PHE A 334 -7.10 -15.13 10.42
N CYS A 335 -5.98 -14.81 11.08
CA CYS A 335 -4.78 -14.34 10.38
C CYS A 335 -4.21 -15.35 9.37
N LEU A 336 -4.41 -16.66 9.52
CA LEU A 336 -3.87 -17.68 8.60
C LEU A 336 -4.46 -17.60 7.19
N SER A 337 -5.71 -17.17 7.05
CA SER A 337 -6.39 -17.07 5.75
C SER A 337 -5.77 -16.00 4.86
N ASN A 338 -5.25 -14.90 5.45
CA ASN A 338 -4.81 -13.69 4.74
C ASN A 338 -3.34 -13.32 4.98
N SER A 339 -2.56 -14.11 5.75
CA SER A 339 -1.24 -13.72 6.19
C SER A 339 -0.16 -13.87 5.10
N LYS A 340 0.60 -12.79 4.90
CA LYS A 340 1.88 -12.83 4.18
C LYS A 340 2.99 -13.53 4.98
N SER A 341 2.81 -13.65 6.30
CA SER A 341 3.78 -14.26 7.24
C SER A 341 3.16 -15.43 8.00
N LYS A 342 2.80 -16.49 7.28
CA LYS A 342 2.23 -17.72 7.87
C LYS A 342 3.14 -18.34 8.94
N ALA A 343 4.46 -18.24 8.77
CA ALA A 343 5.43 -18.75 9.73
C ALA A 343 5.19 -18.17 11.13
N ILE A 344 5.12 -16.85 11.26
CA ILE A 344 4.93 -16.16 12.55
C ILE A 344 3.55 -16.49 13.15
N THR A 345 2.52 -16.57 12.33
CA THR A 345 1.16 -16.88 12.79
C THR A 345 1.10 -18.32 13.34
N TYR A 346 1.65 -19.31 12.65
CA TYR A 346 1.75 -20.68 13.15
C TYR A 346 2.58 -20.76 14.42
N TYR A 347 3.67 -20.02 14.54
CA TYR A 347 4.47 -19.93 15.75
C TYR A 347 3.67 -19.36 16.93
N LYS A 348 2.88 -18.30 16.75
CA LYS A 348 2.00 -17.74 17.79
C LYS A 348 0.92 -18.73 18.22
N LEU A 349 0.31 -19.44 17.27
CA LEU A 349 -0.62 -20.53 17.58
C LEU A 349 0.04 -21.67 18.35
N ALA A 350 1.24 -22.08 17.98
CA ALA A 350 1.98 -23.11 18.69
C ALA A 350 2.19 -22.74 20.17
N ARG A 351 2.51 -21.49 20.47
CA ARG A 351 2.67 -20.99 21.84
C ARG A 351 1.35 -21.01 22.62
N CYS A 352 0.23 -20.67 21.99
CA CYS A 352 -1.09 -20.75 22.63
C CYS A 352 -1.43 -22.20 22.97
N TYR A 353 -1.22 -23.14 22.06
CA TYR A 353 -1.48 -24.56 22.34
C TYR A 353 -0.53 -25.14 23.37
N LEU A 354 0.74 -24.67 23.40
CA LEU A 354 1.69 -25.06 24.44
C LEU A 354 1.22 -24.64 25.85
N LEU A 355 0.70 -23.40 25.99
CA LEU A 355 0.14 -22.92 27.26
C LEU A 355 -1.12 -23.66 27.66
N LYS A 356 -1.90 -24.18 26.72
CA LYS A 356 -3.06 -25.04 26.96
C LYS A 356 -2.68 -26.50 27.23
N GLU A 357 -1.40 -26.84 27.21
CA GLU A 357 -0.87 -28.20 27.31
C GLU A 357 -1.37 -29.14 26.18
N ASP A 358 -1.90 -28.57 25.08
CA ASP A 358 -2.21 -29.33 23.88
C ASP A 358 -0.93 -29.53 23.04
N PHE A 359 -0.11 -30.45 23.50
CA PHE A 359 1.22 -30.70 22.93
C PHE A 359 1.18 -31.18 21.48
N GLU A 360 0.13 -31.88 21.07
CA GLU A 360 -0.01 -32.38 19.71
C GLU A 360 -0.19 -31.21 18.72
N LEU A 361 -1.16 -30.33 19.02
CA LEU A 361 -1.40 -29.14 18.19
C LEU A 361 -0.23 -28.14 18.29
N ALA A 362 0.41 -28.00 19.46
CA ALA A 362 1.58 -27.16 19.59
C ALA A 362 2.71 -27.59 18.64
N ASN A 363 3.11 -28.88 18.68
CA ASN A 363 4.16 -29.43 17.85
C ASN A 363 3.83 -29.31 16.35
N LYS A 364 2.59 -29.65 15.97
CA LYS A 364 2.13 -29.50 14.58
C LYS A 364 2.24 -28.06 14.06
N ASN A 365 1.91 -27.09 14.92
CA ASN A 365 2.00 -25.67 14.52
C ASN A 365 3.47 -25.18 14.50
N TYR A 366 4.37 -25.65 15.38
CA TYR A 366 5.79 -25.38 15.28
C TYR A 366 6.38 -25.93 13.98
N GLU A 367 6.02 -27.17 13.62
CA GLU A 367 6.49 -27.79 12.36
C GLU A 367 6.02 -26.99 11.14
N LYS A 368 4.73 -26.65 11.08
CA LYS A 368 4.21 -25.77 10.01
C LYS A 368 4.92 -24.42 9.96
N SER A 369 5.21 -23.82 11.11
CA SER A 369 5.95 -22.57 11.16
C SER A 369 7.33 -22.71 10.50
N LEU A 370 8.05 -23.79 10.81
CA LEU A 370 9.37 -24.10 10.22
C LEU A 370 9.31 -24.57 8.76
N GLU A 371 8.17 -25.08 8.28
CA GLU A 371 7.97 -25.34 6.84
C GLU A 371 7.99 -24.04 6.02
N TYR A 372 7.43 -22.95 6.57
CA TYR A 372 7.41 -21.64 5.92
C TYR A 372 8.70 -20.82 6.13
N ASP A 373 9.41 -21.04 7.26
CA ASP A 373 10.67 -20.34 7.59
C ASP A 373 11.64 -21.31 8.28
N ARG A 374 12.33 -22.10 7.45
CA ARG A 374 13.19 -23.22 7.92
C ARG A 374 14.40 -22.76 8.73
N ASP A 375 14.89 -21.56 8.43
CA ASP A 375 16.14 -21.05 9.01
C ASP A 375 15.88 -20.05 10.15
N ASN A 376 14.67 -20.06 10.73
CA ASN A 376 14.34 -19.19 11.85
C ASN A 376 14.83 -19.78 13.17
N LYS A 377 16.00 -19.29 13.62
CA LYS A 377 16.62 -19.70 14.87
C LYS A 377 15.65 -19.63 16.06
N ASN A 378 14.91 -18.53 16.19
CA ASN A 378 14.07 -18.29 17.38
C ASN A 378 12.93 -19.30 17.45
N ILE A 379 12.28 -19.59 16.34
CA ILE A 379 11.21 -20.59 16.26
C ILE A 379 11.76 -21.99 16.56
N LEU A 380 12.92 -22.34 15.97
CA LEU A 380 13.54 -23.64 16.19
C LEU A 380 13.96 -23.80 17.67
N GLN A 381 14.55 -22.77 18.27
CA GLN A 381 14.97 -22.78 19.68
C GLN A 381 13.77 -22.98 20.62
N GLU A 382 12.67 -22.23 20.40
CA GLU A 382 11.44 -22.39 21.22
C GLU A 382 10.80 -23.76 20.99
N TYR A 383 10.84 -24.31 19.77
CA TYR A 383 10.32 -25.65 19.51
C TYR A 383 11.13 -26.73 20.25
N VAL A 384 12.45 -26.66 20.20
CA VAL A 384 13.31 -27.56 20.97
C VAL A 384 13.04 -27.44 22.47
N HIS A 385 12.88 -26.22 22.98
CA HIS A 385 12.50 -25.99 24.37
C HIS A 385 11.13 -26.58 24.70
N ALA A 386 10.12 -26.41 23.83
CA ALA A 386 8.80 -27.00 24.02
C ALA A 386 8.84 -28.54 24.06
N LEU A 387 9.60 -29.18 23.18
CA LEU A 387 9.82 -30.64 23.21
C LEU A 387 10.51 -31.08 24.50
N THR A 388 11.44 -30.27 24.99
CA THR A 388 12.17 -30.56 26.25
C THR A 388 11.21 -30.50 27.46
N ILE A 389 10.30 -29.52 27.52
CA ILE A 389 9.27 -29.44 28.56
C ILE A 389 8.34 -30.66 28.53
N GLN A 390 8.02 -31.15 27.33
CA GLN A 390 7.17 -32.33 27.12
C GLN A 390 7.86 -33.64 27.45
N GLY A 391 9.17 -33.64 27.77
CA GLY A 391 9.97 -34.84 27.96
C GLY A 391 10.32 -35.59 26.67
N LYS A 392 10.06 -35.01 25.48
CA LYS A 392 10.35 -35.60 24.17
C LYS A 392 11.79 -35.34 23.76
N TYR A 393 12.73 -35.80 24.59
CA TYR A 393 14.17 -35.51 24.41
C TYR A 393 14.74 -36.06 23.11
N ASP A 394 14.27 -37.23 22.66
CA ASP A 394 14.74 -37.83 21.40
C ASP A 394 14.33 -36.99 20.18
N GLU A 395 13.13 -36.42 20.17
CA GLU A 395 12.69 -35.51 19.10
C GLU A 395 13.46 -34.18 19.15
N ALA A 396 13.68 -33.66 20.35
CA ALA A 396 14.46 -32.44 20.58
C ALA A 396 15.93 -32.65 20.09
N SER A 397 16.55 -33.78 20.38
CA SER A 397 17.93 -34.08 19.99
C SER A 397 18.15 -34.14 18.47
N LYS A 398 17.12 -34.51 17.70
CA LYS A 398 17.19 -34.53 16.23
C LYS A 398 17.22 -33.11 15.63
N LYS A 399 16.70 -32.10 16.34
CA LYS A 399 16.67 -30.74 15.88
C LYS A 399 17.85 -29.88 16.37
N LEU A 400 18.51 -30.30 17.45
CA LEU A 400 19.68 -29.62 18.02
C LEU A 400 20.82 -29.34 17.05
N PRO A 401 21.25 -30.29 16.19
CA PRO A 401 22.38 -30.05 15.29
C PRO A 401 22.17 -28.87 14.36
N THR A 402 20.93 -28.66 13.91
CA THR A 402 20.57 -27.47 13.07
C THR A 402 20.66 -26.20 13.87
N LEU A 403 20.13 -26.22 15.11
CA LEU A 403 20.14 -25.05 16.00
C LEU A 403 21.57 -24.69 16.45
N GLU A 404 22.39 -25.68 16.81
CA GLU A 404 23.80 -25.50 17.17
C GLU A 404 24.62 -24.91 16.02
N LYS A 405 24.37 -25.34 14.77
CA LYS A 405 25.01 -24.78 13.59
C LYS A 405 24.66 -23.32 13.36
N MET A 406 23.42 -22.91 13.67
CA MET A 406 22.96 -21.51 13.55
C MET A 406 23.55 -20.63 14.65
N SER A 407 23.90 -21.18 15.80
CA SER A 407 24.34 -20.43 16.99
C SER A 407 25.27 -21.22 17.89
N GLU A 408 26.46 -21.49 17.38
CA GLU A 408 27.45 -22.41 17.99
C GLU A 408 27.89 -22.03 19.42
N ASP A 409 27.87 -20.72 19.74
CA ASP A 409 28.33 -20.17 21.01
C ASP A 409 27.24 -19.46 21.82
N ASP A 410 25.99 -19.63 21.46
CA ASP A 410 24.88 -19.01 22.20
C ASP A 410 24.61 -19.77 23.50
N LEU A 411 24.66 -19.07 24.62
CA LEU A 411 24.48 -19.64 25.95
C LEU A 411 23.15 -20.40 26.09
N ASP A 412 22.06 -19.81 25.62
CA ASP A 412 20.73 -20.43 25.73
C ASP A 412 20.63 -21.71 24.92
N VAL A 413 21.25 -21.73 23.73
CA VAL A 413 21.35 -22.94 22.89
C VAL A 413 22.24 -24.02 23.57
N LEU A 414 23.36 -23.62 24.17
CA LEU A 414 24.24 -24.53 24.89
C LEU A 414 23.54 -25.13 26.11
N LEU A 415 22.84 -24.31 26.92
CA LEU A 415 22.07 -24.77 28.07
C LEU A 415 20.96 -25.76 27.66
N LEU A 416 20.25 -25.43 26.57
CA LEU A 416 19.21 -26.29 26.03
C LEU A 416 19.79 -27.63 25.52
N SER A 417 20.91 -27.58 24.81
CA SER A 417 21.63 -28.76 24.31
C SER A 417 22.12 -29.64 25.48
N PHE A 418 22.73 -29.05 26.51
CA PHE A 418 23.09 -29.76 27.72
C PHE A 418 21.89 -30.47 28.35
N ARG A 419 20.79 -29.76 28.62
CA ARG A 419 19.59 -30.32 29.24
C ARG A 419 19.00 -31.50 28.46
N VAL A 420 18.92 -31.40 27.13
CA VAL A 420 18.41 -32.48 26.28
C VAL A 420 19.30 -33.69 26.37
N HIS A 421 20.63 -33.55 26.16
CA HIS A 421 21.55 -34.67 26.16
C HIS A 421 21.73 -35.30 27.54
N TYR A 422 21.71 -34.49 28.62
CA TYR A 422 21.72 -34.98 29.98
C TYR A 422 20.51 -35.90 30.28
N ASN A 423 19.30 -35.43 29.92
CA ASN A 423 18.07 -36.20 30.19
C ASN A 423 17.99 -37.51 29.38
N ILE A 424 18.52 -37.53 28.16
CA ILE A 424 18.63 -38.79 27.40
C ILE A 424 19.69 -39.72 28.04
N ALA A 425 20.75 -39.17 28.60
CA ALA A 425 21.83 -39.92 29.19
C ALA A 425 21.52 -40.52 30.57
N LYS A 426 20.46 -40.09 31.25
CA LYS A 426 20.04 -40.59 32.59
C LYS A 426 19.85 -42.09 32.72
N GLY A 427 20.23 -42.91 31.86
CA GLY A 427 20.25 -44.37 31.94
C GLY A 427 21.46 -44.99 31.27
N ASN A 428 22.28 -44.21 30.56
CA ASN A 428 23.47 -44.65 29.85
C ASN A 428 24.45 -43.51 29.64
N VAL A 429 25.19 -43.19 30.65
CA VAL A 429 26.17 -42.08 30.69
C VAL A 429 27.32 -42.27 29.70
N TYR A 430 27.69 -43.52 29.41
CA TYR A 430 28.78 -43.87 28.47
C TYR A 430 28.39 -43.75 27.00
N GLY A 431 27.12 -43.55 26.71
CA GLY A 431 26.62 -43.37 25.35
C GLY A 431 26.98 -42.01 24.75
N TYR A 432 26.67 -41.86 23.45
CA TYR A 432 26.90 -40.64 22.69
C TYR A 432 26.34 -39.37 23.39
N ASN A 433 25.15 -39.46 23.95
CA ASN A 433 24.51 -38.32 24.60
C ASN A 433 25.20 -37.91 25.90
N GLY A 434 25.69 -38.85 26.73
CA GLY A 434 26.46 -38.55 27.93
C GLY A 434 27.76 -37.82 27.59
N MET A 435 28.52 -38.31 26.64
CA MET A 435 29.76 -37.65 26.16
C MET A 435 29.47 -36.27 25.57
N LYS A 436 28.38 -36.14 24.84
CA LYS A 436 28.00 -34.85 24.26
C LYS A 436 27.55 -33.85 25.32
N ALA A 437 26.79 -34.29 26.34
CA ALA A 437 26.42 -33.46 27.48
C ALA A 437 27.65 -32.94 28.24
N ILE A 438 28.64 -33.82 28.53
CA ILE A 438 29.91 -33.42 29.19
C ILE A 438 30.63 -32.36 28.33
N LYS A 439 30.79 -32.60 27.02
CA LYS A 439 31.45 -31.65 26.13
C LYS A 439 30.76 -30.28 26.09
N VAL A 440 29.43 -30.24 26.07
CA VAL A 440 28.67 -28.99 26.10
C VAL A 440 28.84 -28.31 27.46
N ALA A 441 28.77 -29.03 28.56
CA ALA A 441 29.01 -28.51 29.91
C ALA A 441 30.40 -27.90 30.06
N ASP A 442 31.44 -28.58 29.57
CA ASP A 442 32.81 -28.03 29.55
C ASP A 442 32.92 -26.75 28.75
N LYS A 443 32.23 -26.67 27.61
CA LYS A 443 32.17 -25.46 26.79
C LYS A 443 31.48 -24.30 27.53
N ILE A 444 30.35 -24.56 28.24
CA ILE A 444 29.66 -23.57 29.05
C ILE A 444 30.59 -23.14 30.21
N ARG A 445 31.23 -24.05 30.91
CA ARG A 445 32.13 -23.73 32.03
C ARG A 445 33.31 -22.88 31.58
N GLN A 446 33.84 -23.13 30.41
CA GLN A 446 34.94 -22.37 29.85
C GLN A 446 34.53 -20.95 29.38
N LYS A 447 33.42 -20.84 28.69
CA LYS A 447 32.97 -19.56 28.06
C LYS A 447 32.10 -18.72 28.96
N TYR A 448 31.29 -19.34 29.83
CA TYR A 448 30.30 -18.74 30.68
C TYR A 448 30.37 -19.25 32.12
N PRO A 449 31.49 -19.08 32.82
CA PRO A 449 31.68 -19.67 34.13
C PRO A 449 30.64 -19.25 35.16
N GLU A 450 30.14 -18.02 35.09
CA GLU A 450 29.10 -17.50 35.99
C GLU A 450 27.73 -18.14 35.75
N SER A 451 27.51 -18.70 34.59
CA SER A 451 26.26 -19.34 34.18
C SER A 451 26.27 -20.86 34.36
N PHE A 452 27.36 -21.40 34.89
CA PHE A 452 27.51 -22.84 35.15
C PHE A 452 26.82 -23.20 36.47
N CYS A 453 25.53 -23.51 36.44
CA CYS A 453 24.70 -23.77 37.61
C CYS A 453 24.26 -25.24 37.79
N PHE A 454 24.85 -26.19 37.05
CA PHE A 454 24.46 -27.60 37.04
C PHE A 454 25.66 -28.50 37.40
N GLU A 455 26.39 -28.12 38.47
CA GLU A 455 27.58 -28.84 38.96
C GLU A 455 27.24 -30.26 39.36
N ASP A 456 26.07 -30.50 39.95
CA ASP A 456 25.64 -31.82 40.44
C ASP A 456 25.37 -32.77 39.24
N GLU A 457 24.66 -32.31 38.23
CA GLU A 457 24.40 -33.05 36.98
C GLU A 457 25.72 -33.34 36.25
N TYR A 458 26.64 -32.38 36.24
CA TYR A 458 27.95 -32.57 35.65
C TYR A 458 28.76 -33.63 36.40
N ARG A 459 28.74 -33.62 37.75
CA ARG A 459 29.39 -34.65 38.58
C ARG A 459 28.77 -36.04 38.36
N GLU A 460 27.45 -36.15 38.28
CA GLU A 460 26.75 -37.38 37.96
C GLU A 460 27.26 -37.99 36.65
N LEU A 461 27.41 -37.17 35.60
CA LEU A 461 27.93 -37.60 34.31
C LEU A 461 29.39 -38.01 34.37
N THR A 462 30.24 -37.29 35.14
CA THR A 462 31.69 -37.50 35.17
C THR A 462 32.13 -38.59 36.18
N ASN A 463 31.44 -38.77 37.29
CA ASN A 463 31.75 -39.78 38.29
C ASN A 463 31.36 -41.19 37.79
N ASN A 464 30.17 -41.29 37.17
CA ASN A 464 29.76 -42.58 36.56
C ASN A 464 30.62 -42.94 35.31
N SER A 465 31.45 -42.02 34.79
CA SER A 465 32.39 -42.30 33.70
C SER A 465 33.72 -42.87 34.17
N ARG A 466 33.95 -43.05 35.49
CA ARG A 466 35.18 -43.58 36.08
C ARG A 466 35.02 -44.98 36.68
N GLU A 467 33.79 -45.52 36.74
CA GLU A 467 33.51 -46.92 37.01
C GLU A 467 33.28 -47.69 35.70
#